data_e23f4765e316b1c9a48fa526766939c3
#
_entry.id   e23f4765e316b1c9a48fa526766939c3
#
_cell.length_a   1.000
_cell.length_b   1.000
_cell.length_c   1.000
_cell.angle_alpha   90.00
_cell.angle_beta   90.00
_cell.angle_gamma   90.00
#
_symmetry.space_group_name_H-M   'P 1'
#
loop_
_entity.id
_entity.type
_entity.pdbx_description
1 polymer ?
#
loop_
_entity_poly.entity_id
_entity_poly.type
_entity_poly.pdbx_seq_one_letter_code
_entity_poly.pdbx_strand_id
1 'polypeptide(L)'
;MSEIRQGQVYWLDFGPPAGSAPAERHPCVVVQNDVFNRSAITTSVVCLITSNLSRANAPGNVLLKKGEANLPKASVVNVSQILTVDKAELVECVGRLSGVAAGAVRAGLHMLFDRLCSSHNRMSPDKGPWNK
;
A
#
# COMPACT_ATOMS: atom_id res chain seq x y z
N MET A 1 20.65 9.58 -7.37
CA MET A 1 19.77 8.70 -6.65
C MET A 1 18.59 9.47 -6.11
N SER A 2 17.41 9.13 -6.51
CA SER A 2 16.26 9.90 -6.03
C SER A 2 15.86 9.42 -4.65
N GLU A 3 15.37 10.34 -3.88
CA GLU A 3 14.86 10.06 -2.55
C GLU A 3 13.55 9.30 -2.62
N ILE A 4 13.39 8.34 -1.73
CA ILE A 4 12.12 7.66 -1.57
C ILE A 4 11.16 8.59 -0.85
N ARG A 5 9.96 8.74 -1.40
CA ARG A 5 8.96 9.62 -0.84
C ARG A 5 7.61 8.96 -0.79
N GLN A 6 6.83 9.32 0.21
CA GLN A 6 5.46 8.85 0.34
C GLN A 6 4.66 9.21 -0.91
N GLY A 7 3.91 8.26 -1.41
CA GLY A 7 3.10 8.44 -2.60
C GLY A 7 3.75 8.00 -3.89
N GLN A 8 5.05 7.75 -3.88
CA GLN A 8 5.72 7.22 -5.07
C GLN A 8 5.34 5.78 -5.29
N VAL A 9 5.23 5.41 -6.56
CA VAL A 9 4.91 4.05 -6.98
C VAL A 9 6.14 3.42 -7.58
N TYR A 10 6.44 2.22 -7.12
CA TYR A 10 7.60 1.46 -7.58
C TYR A 10 7.16 0.08 -8.05
N TRP A 11 7.91 -0.49 -8.98
CA TRP A 11 7.79 -1.91 -9.26
C TRP A 11 8.60 -2.67 -8.22
N LEU A 12 8.01 -3.74 -7.71
CA LEU A 12 8.63 -4.56 -6.68
C LEU A 12 8.67 -6.00 -7.16
N ASP A 13 9.86 -6.59 -7.12
CA ASP A 13 10.05 -7.98 -7.52
C ASP A 13 9.88 -8.89 -6.33
N PHE A 14 9.14 -9.96 -6.51
CA PHE A 14 8.92 -10.95 -5.46
C PHE A 14 9.78 -12.17 -5.69
N GLY A 15 11.08 -11.95 -5.72
CA GLY A 15 12.04 -13.03 -5.78
C GLY A 15 12.21 -13.63 -7.16
N PRO A 16 13.07 -14.62 -7.24
CA PRO A 16 13.35 -15.27 -8.53
C PRO A 16 12.19 -16.13 -8.97
N PRO A 17 12.13 -16.45 -10.27
CA PRO A 17 11.10 -17.34 -10.77
C PRO A 17 11.18 -18.70 -10.08
N ALA A 18 10.03 -19.33 -9.91
CA ALA A 18 9.96 -20.68 -9.38
C ALA A 18 9.79 -21.64 -10.55
N GLY A 19 10.74 -22.55 -10.71
CA GLY A 19 10.71 -23.47 -11.82
C GLY A 19 10.72 -22.72 -13.14
N SER A 20 9.73 -22.95 -13.98
CA SER A 20 9.62 -22.26 -15.25
C SER A 20 8.76 -21.03 -15.20
N ALA A 21 8.21 -20.69 -14.03
CA ALA A 21 7.37 -19.51 -13.89
C ALA A 21 8.22 -18.25 -13.89
N PRO A 22 7.75 -17.15 -14.48
CA PRO A 22 8.49 -15.89 -14.43
C PRO A 22 8.45 -15.30 -13.04
N ALA A 23 9.41 -14.45 -12.74
CA ALA A 23 9.41 -13.71 -11.50
C ALA A 23 8.17 -12.82 -11.44
N GLU A 24 7.58 -12.71 -10.28
CA GLU A 24 6.43 -11.86 -10.10
C GLU A 24 6.85 -10.43 -9.81
N ARG A 25 6.25 -9.52 -10.53
CA ARG A 25 6.43 -8.10 -10.29
C ARG A 25 5.08 -7.47 -10.02
N HIS A 26 5.02 -6.64 -9.00
CA HIS A 26 3.81 -5.92 -8.67
C HIS A 26 4.16 -4.47 -8.39
N PRO A 27 3.30 -3.55 -8.79
CA PRO A 27 3.53 -2.18 -8.35
C PRO A 27 3.15 -2.05 -6.88
N CYS A 28 3.80 -1.13 -6.22
CA CYS A 28 3.48 -0.81 -4.84
C CYS A 28 3.59 0.70 -4.66
N VAL A 29 2.91 1.21 -3.65
CA VAL A 29 2.98 2.62 -3.33
C VAL A 29 3.62 2.79 -1.95
N VAL A 30 4.56 3.71 -1.85
CA VAL A 30 5.21 4.03 -0.59
C VAL A 30 4.21 4.76 0.29
N VAL A 31 3.95 4.21 1.46
CA VAL A 31 3.02 4.81 2.41
C VAL A 31 3.71 5.32 3.66
N GLN A 32 4.97 4.98 3.85
CA GLN A 32 5.72 5.43 5.01
C GLN A 32 5.95 6.93 4.96
N ASN A 33 5.79 7.58 6.11
CA ASN A 33 6.00 9.01 6.25
C ASN A 33 7.41 9.40 5.85
N ASP A 34 7.56 10.54 5.20
CA ASP A 34 8.85 10.99 4.70
C ASP A 34 9.86 11.28 5.79
N VAL A 35 9.42 11.57 7.00
CA VAL A 35 10.34 11.70 8.14
C VAL A 35 11.16 10.41 8.29
N PHE A 36 10.51 9.27 8.14
CA PHE A 36 11.17 7.97 8.20
C PHE A 36 11.94 7.68 6.92
N ASN A 37 11.36 8.04 5.78
CA ASN A 37 12.03 7.79 4.50
C ASN A 37 13.36 8.53 4.41
N ARG A 38 13.43 9.72 4.98
CA ARG A 38 14.65 10.51 4.97
C ARG A 38 15.63 10.15 6.07
N SER A 39 15.19 9.33 7.01
CA SER A 39 16.05 8.95 8.13
C SER A 39 17.02 7.85 7.72
N ALA A 40 17.85 7.42 8.65
CA ALA A 40 18.82 6.35 8.41
C ALA A 40 18.20 4.95 8.43
N ILE A 41 16.89 4.86 8.69
CA ILE A 41 16.20 3.58 8.64
C ILE A 41 16.34 3.01 7.24
N THR A 42 16.74 1.73 7.15
CA THR A 42 17.02 1.11 5.86
C THR A 42 15.77 0.57 5.16
N THR A 43 14.63 0.63 5.81
CA THR A 43 13.39 0.06 5.28
C THR A 43 12.34 1.14 5.02
N SER A 44 11.37 0.78 4.20
CA SER A 44 10.20 1.61 4.01
C SER A 44 8.97 0.71 3.98
N VAL A 45 7.80 1.32 4.15
CA VAL A 45 6.53 0.59 4.19
C VAL A 45 5.74 0.92 2.93
N VAL A 46 5.25 -0.11 2.29
CA VAL A 46 4.51 0.02 1.03
C VAL A 46 3.20 -0.74 1.11
N CYS A 47 2.26 -0.37 0.25
CA CYS A 47 1.05 -1.15 0.01
C CYS A 47 1.10 -1.69 -1.41
N LEU A 48 0.65 -2.93 -1.59
CA LEU A 48 0.62 -3.53 -2.91
C LEU A 48 -0.50 -2.95 -3.76
N ILE A 49 -0.26 -2.89 -5.05
CA ILE A 49 -1.22 -2.45 -6.04
C ILE A 49 -1.53 -3.64 -6.93
N THR A 50 -2.80 -3.88 -7.20
CA THR A 50 -3.23 -5.01 -8.01
C THR A 50 -4.04 -4.53 -9.20
N SER A 51 -3.99 -5.25 -10.31
CA SER A 51 -4.85 -4.97 -11.44
C SER A 51 -6.20 -5.67 -11.34
N ASN A 52 -6.44 -6.43 -10.29
CA ASN A 52 -7.73 -7.05 -10.05
C ASN A 52 -8.70 -6.02 -9.51
N LEU A 53 -9.54 -5.49 -10.41
CA LEU A 53 -10.42 -4.37 -10.05
C LEU A 53 -11.51 -4.74 -9.06
N SER A 54 -11.80 -6.02 -8.89
CA SER A 54 -12.79 -6.42 -7.90
C SER A 54 -12.33 -6.08 -6.48
N ARG A 55 -11.03 -5.90 -6.28
CA ARG A 55 -10.52 -5.53 -4.97
C ARG A 55 -10.92 -4.13 -4.55
N ALA A 56 -11.41 -3.31 -5.49
CA ALA A 56 -11.89 -1.97 -5.13
C ALA A 56 -13.07 -2.02 -4.18
N ASN A 57 -13.76 -3.14 -4.09
CA ASN A 57 -14.90 -3.29 -3.19
C ASN A 57 -14.51 -3.53 -1.74
N ALA A 58 -13.25 -3.84 -1.48
CA ALA A 58 -12.81 -4.06 -0.11
C ALA A 58 -12.69 -2.71 0.62
N PRO A 59 -12.95 -2.70 1.94
CA PRO A 59 -12.89 -1.45 2.70
C PRO A 59 -11.54 -0.77 2.58
N GLY A 60 -11.57 0.54 2.39
CA GLY A 60 -10.35 1.35 2.37
C GLY A 60 -9.53 1.25 1.11
N ASN A 61 -9.79 0.29 0.24
CA ASN A 61 -9.04 0.16 -1.00
C ASN A 61 -9.36 1.29 -1.96
N VAL A 62 -8.39 1.64 -2.79
CA VAL A 62 -8.49 2.82 -3.64
C VAL A 62 -8.34 2.43 -5.11
N LEU A 63 -9.35 2.76 -5.89
CA LEU A 63 -9.32 2.53 -7.33
C LEU A 63 -8.47 3.61 -7.98
N LEU A 64 -7.52 3.20 -8.80
CA LEU A 64 -6.65 4.08 -9.56
C LEU A 64 -7.00 3.95 -11.04
N LYS A 65 -7.30 5.07 -11.66
CA LYS A 65 -7.60 5.06 -13.10
C LYS A 65 -6.32 4.80 -13.88
N LYS A 66 -6.49 4.25 -15.08
CA LYS A 66 -5.36 4.08 -15.98
C LYS A 66 -4.61 5.40 -16.11
N GLY A 67 -3.31 5.35 -15.98
CA GLY A 67 -2.46 6.53 -16.08
C GLY A 67 -2.13 7.19 -14.75
N GLU A 68 -2.87 6.88 -13.71
CA GLU A 68 -2.54 7.38 -12.37
C GLU A 68 -1.14 6.87 -12.00
N ALA A 69 -0.27 7.78 -11.59
CA ALA A 69 1.13 7.44 -11.28
C ALA A 69 1.82 6.71 -12.43
N ASN A 70 1.41 7.00 -13.67
CA ASN A 70 1.95 6.38 -14.87
C ASN A 70 1.71 4.87 -14.96
N LEU A 71 0.75 4.35 -14.21
CA LEU A 71 0.43 2.93 -14.28
C LEU A 71 -0.23 2.63 -15.62
N PRO A 72 0.14 1.51 -16.26
CA PRO A 72 -0.35 1.22 -17.62
C PRO A 72 -1.79 0.79 -17.68
N LYS A 73 -2.39 0.42 -16.56
CA LYS A 73 -3.79 0.03 -16.54
C LYS A 73 -4.43 0.40 -15.20
N ALA A 74 -5.76 0.46 -15.21
CA ALA A 74 -6.50 0.71 -13.99
C ALA A 74 -6.12 -0.32 -12.95
N SER A 75 -6.01 0.11 -11.70
CA SER A 75 -5.49 -0.71 -10.63
C SER A 75 -6.15 -0.35 -9.33
N VAL A 76 -5.84 -1.10 -8.28
CA VAL A 76 -6.39 -0.88 -6.96
C VAL A 76 -5.26 -0.91 -5.95
N VAL A 77 -5.19 0.09 -5.09
CA VAL A 77 -4.28 0.03 -3.95
C VAL A 77 -4.94 -0.81 -2.88
N ASN A 78 -4.27 -1.88 -2.50
CA ASN A 78 -4.79 -2.81 -1.50
C ASN A 78 -4.21 -2.41 -0.15
N VAL A 79 -4.95 -1.59 0.60
CA VAL A 79 -4.42 -0.99 1.83
C VAL A 79 -4.19 -2.02 2.93
N SER A 80 -4.79 -3.19 2.83
CA SER A 80 -4.54 -4.23 3.81
C SER A 80 -3.34 -5.10 3.48
N GLN A 81 -2.74 -4.91 2.32
CA GLN A 81 -1.52 -5.65 1.95
C GLN A 81 -0.32 -4.74 2.11
N ILE A 82 0.13 -4.64 3.33
CA ILE A 82 1.23 -3.78 3.72
C ILE A 82 2.50 -4.61 3.84
N LEU A 83 3.57 -4.11 3.26
CA LEU A 83 4.87 -4.79 3.34
C LEU A 83 5.92 -3.80 3.80
N THR A 84 6.85 -4.30 4.59
CA THR A 84 8.08 -3.57 4.90
C THR A 84 9.15 -4.13 3.98
N VAL A 85 9.79 -3.24 3.24
CA VAL A 85 10.81 -3.63 2.27
C VAL A 85 12.08 -2.82 2.50
N ASP A 86 13.21 -3.35 2.05
CA ASP A 86 14.45 -2.58 2.09
C ASP A 86 14.35 -1.45 1.07
N LYS A 87 14.83 -0.28 1.46
CA LYS A 87 14.88 0.84 0.52
C LYS A 87 15.65 0.49 -0.74
N ALA A 88 16.65 -0.39 -0.60
CA ALA A 88 17.43 -0.83 -1.74
C ALA A 88 16.61 -1.58 -2.79
N GLU A 89 15.45 -2.10 -2.42
CA GLU A 89 14.58 -2.80 -3.37
C GLU A 89 13.71 -1.83 -4.16
N LEU A 90 13.59 -0.59 -3.72
CA LEU A 90 12.77 0.41 -4.38
C LEU A 90 13.62 1.16 -5.40
N VAL A 91 13.82 0.53 -6.54
CA VAL A 91 14.77 1.00 -7.55
C VAL A 91 14.06 1.69 -8.71
N GLU A 92 12.99 1.10 -9.18
CA GLU A 92 12.32 1.57 -10.40
C GLU A 92 11.06 2.33 -10.05
N CYS A 93 11.17 3.65 -9.99
CA CYS A 93 10.02 4.51 -9.68
C CYS A 93 9.20 4.70 -10.94
N VAL A 94 7.93 4.32 -10.87
CA VAL A 94 7.00 4.44 -11.98
C VAL A 94 6.44 5.85 -12.07
N GLY A 95 6.09 6.41 -10.93
CA GLY A 95 5.48 7.72 -10.86
C GLY A 95 5.06 8.01 -9.44
N ARG A 96 4.12 8.92 -9.30
CA ARG A 96 3.65 9.36 -7.99
C ARG A 96 2.15 9.54 -8.03
N LEU A 97 1.48 9.13 -6.97
CA LEU A 97 0.04 9.34 -6.87
C LEU A 97 -0.29 10.82 -6.83
N SER A 98 -1.40 11.18 -7.46
CA SER A 98 -1.94 12.54 -7.32
C SER A 98 -2.30 12.81 -5.87
N GLY A 99 -2.47 14.08 -5.53
CA GLY A 99 -2.86 14.44 -4.18
C GLY A 99 -4.17 13.80 -3.75
N VAL A 100 -5.12 13.71 -4.69
CA VAL A 100 -6.41 13.10 -4.41
C VAL A 100 -6.24 11.61 -4.11
N ALA A 101 -5.51 10.89 -4.96
CA ALA A 101 -5.30 9.47 -4.77
C ALA A 101 -4.50 9.19 -3.49
N ALA A 102 -3.45 9.98 -3.25
CA ALA A 102 -2.65 9.81 -2.04
C ALA A 102 -3.49 10.06 -0.79
N GLY A 103 -4.36 11.05 -0.84
CA GLY A 103 -5.26 11.32 0.28
C GLY A 103 -6.22 10.17 0.53
N ALA A 104 -6.73 9.57 -0.55
CA ALA A 104 -7.62 8.41 -0.41
C ALA A 104 -6.90 7.23 0.20
N VAL A 105 -5.64 6.99 -0.18
CA VAL A 105 -4.85 5.91 0.40
C VAL A 105 -4.61 6.15 1.88
N ARG A 106 -4.28 7.39 2.26
CA ARG A 106 -4.09 7.72 3.66
C ARG A 106 -5.37 7.49 4.45
N ALA A 107 -6.51 7.87 3.89
CA ALA A 107 -7.80 7.64 4.55
C ALA A 107 -8.08 6.15 4.72
N GLY A 108 -7.76 5.35 3.70
CA GLY A 108 -7.93 3.90 3.78
C GLY A 108 -7.04 3.27 4.84
N LEU A 109 -5.80 3.72 4.93
CA LEU A 109 -4.88 3.23 5.96
C LEU A 109 -5.33 3.65 7.34
N HIS A 110 -5.80 4.88 7.47
CA HIS A 110 -6.33 5.36 8.73
C HIS A 110 -7.49 4.47 9.17
N MET A 111 -8.39 4.17 8.25
CA MET A 111 -9.51 3.29 8.55
C MET A 111 -9.04 1.90 8.97
N LEU A 112 -8.00 1.39 8.34
CA LEU A 112 -7.46 0.07 8.66
C LEU A 112 -6.91 0.01 10.08
N PHE A 113 -6.25 1.06 10.54
CA PHE A 113 -5.58 1.06 11.83
C PHE A 113 -6.39 1.70 12.94
N ASP A 114 -7.47 2.37 12.59
CA ASP A 114 -8.28 3.03 13.59
C ASP A 114 -9.08 2.03 14.38
N ARG A 115 -9.38 2.38 15.61
CA ARG A 115 -10.26 1.55 16.40
C ARG A 115 -11.66 1.64 15.84
N LEU A 116 -12.42 0.61 16.06
CA LEU A 116 -13.81 0.69 15.77
C LEU A 116 -14.38 1.90 16.50
N CYS A 117 -15.38 2.50 15.89
CA CYS A 117 -15.97 3.68 16.45
C CYS A 117 -16.38 3.43 17.90
N SER A 118 -15.73 4.13 18.81
CA SER A 118 -15.89 3.83 20.22
C SER A 118 -17.30 4.07 20.71
N SER A 119 -17.99 5.04 20.14
CA SER A 119 -19.28 5.44 20.69
C SER A 119 -20.38 4.45 20.39
N HIS A 120 -20.31 3.76 19.27
CA HIS A 120 -21.38 2.84 18.92
C HIS A 120 -20.88 1.46 18.50
N ASN A 121 -19.61 1.28 18.51
CA ASN A 121 -19.07 -0.05 18.37
C ASN A 121 -18.55 -0.54 19.66
N ARG A 122 -19.22 -0.12 20.70
CA ARG A 122 -18.84 -0.55 22.00
C ARG A 122 -19.10 -2.02 22.12
N MET A 123 -18.08 -2.76 22.00
CA MET A 123 -18.19 -4.17 22.26
C MET A 123 -18.06 -4.36 23.75
N SER A 124 -18.93 -5.18 24.30
CA SER A 124 -18.70 -5.52 25.70
C SER A 124 -17.42 -6.34 25.77
N PRO A 125 -16.70 -6.25 26.88
CA PRO A 125 -15.41 -6.93 26.99
C PRO A 125 -15.46 -8.42 26.68
N ASP A 126 -16.58 -9.04 26.98
CA ASP A 126 -16.73 -10.48 26.77
C ASP A 126 -17.07 -10.82 25.32
N LYS A 127 -17.27 -9.81 24.49
CA LYS A 127 -17.61 -10.04 23.08
C LYS A 127 -16.52 -9.62 22.14
N GLY A 128 -15.41 -9.21 22.66
CA GLY A 128 -14.29 -8.89 21.83
C GLY A 128 -13.73 -10.13 21.15
N PRO A 129 -13.03 -9.97 20.04
CA PRO A 129 -12.49 -11.13 19.31
C PRO A 129 -11.53 -11.95 20.14
N TRP A 130 -11.00 -11.41 21.19
CA TRP A 130 -10.03 -12.08 22.04
C TRP A 130 -10.67 -12.73 23.27
N ASN A 131 -11.94 -12.50 23.48
CA ASN A 131 -12.66 -13.05 24.62
C ASN A 131 -13.51 -14.19 24.15
N LYS A 132 -12.96 -15.34 24.20
CA LYS A 132 -13.67 -16.54 23.77
C LYS A 132 -14.26 -17.27 24.93
#